data_c95d01163bdc9208d768d93c7fdc7dc8
#
_entry.id   c95d01163bdc9208d768d93c7fdc7dc8
#
_cell.length_a   1.000
_cell.length_b   1.000
_cell.length_c   1.000
_cell.angle_alpha   90.00
_cell.angle_beta   90.00
_cell.angle_gamma   90.00
#
_symmetry.space_group_name_H-M   'P 1'
#
loop_
_entity.id
_entity.type
_entity.pdbx_description
1 polymer ?
#
loop_
_entity_poly.entity_id
_entity_poly.type
_entity_poly.pdbx_seq_one_letter_code
_entity_poly.pdbx_strand_id
1 'polypeptide(L)'
;MEDEMRLWDIVWRFCKEKHVTLPPPSSEAAFERFAARTSVPVPPPLRSWLLKVNGAAIGAGYTYGIECDRENEIEFLYSLRPEWAEKAWLPIANDGCGNHYLIPTKHEYGPGYPVFFVDTSVAPNEPRYLCASSISLFFLLLLEWVLDDTDWPFDKEFTLRRDPEFLKFTGIRYPWDLD
;
A
#
# COMPACT_ATOMS: atom_id res chain seq x y z
N MET A 1 13.75 1.33 12.35
CA MET A 1 13.40 1.50 13.77
C MET A 1 12.76 2.86 14.04
N GLU A 2 13.37 3.99 13.62
CA GLU A 2 12.79 5.33 13.79
C GLU A 2 11.51 5.51 12.95
N ASP A 3 11.52 5.15 11.68
CA ASP A 3 10.33 5.24 10.80
C ASP A 3 9.20 4.31 11.24
N GLU A 4 9.54 3.16 11.82
CA GLU A 4 8.52 2.24 12.34
C GLU A 4 7.84 2.79 13.60
N MET A 5 8.58 3.41 14.51
CA MET A 5 7.99 4.10 15.67
C MET A 5 7.08 5.24 15.22
N ARG A 6 7.55 6.08 14.29
CA ARG A 6 6.76 7.17 13.73
C ARG A 6 5.48 6.69 13.05
N LEU A 7 5.56 5.56 12.32
CA LEU A 7 4.38 4.96 11.69
C LEU A 7 3.32 4.58 12.74
N TRP A 8 3.71 3.97 13.86
CA TRP A 8 2.72 3.60 14.87
C TRP A 8 2.19 4.79 15.66
N ASP A 9 2.97 5.81 15.89
CA ASP A 9 2.52 7.07 16.50
C ASP A 9 1.44 7.74 15.63
N ILE A 10 1.65 7.80 14.30
CA ILE A 10 0.66 8.38 13.40
C ILE A 10 -0.59 7.51 13.24
N VAL A 11 -0.48 6.18 13.26
CA VAL A 11 -1.64 5.26 13.29
C VAL A 11 -2.51 5.53 14.52
N TRP A 12 -1.90 5.64 15.70
CA TRP A 12 -2.64 5.96 16.93
C TRP A 12 -3.28 7.34 16.90
N ARG A 13 -2.56 8.35 16.40
CA ARG A 13 -3.09 9.69 16.18
C ARG A 13 -4.30 9.65 15.24
N PHE A 14 -4.17 8.97 14.11
CA PHE A 14 -5.26 8.80 13.12
C PHE A 14 -6.49 8.15 13.74
N CYS A 15 -6.33 7.02 14.41
CA CYS A 15 -7.43 6.31 15.08
C CYS A 15 -8.16 7.22 16.07
N LYS A 16 -7.41 8.00 16.85
CA LYS A 16 -7.97 8.92 17.84
C LYS A 16 -8.72 10.09 17.19
N GLU A 17 -8.12 10.76 16.21
CA GLU A 17 -8.69 11.97 15.60
C GLU A 17 -9.85 11.66 14.65
N LYS A 18 -9.78 10.53 13.93
CA LYS A 18 -10.84 10.13 12.98
C LYS A 18 -11.84 9.13 13.58
N HIS A 19 -11.73 8.79 14.87
CA HIS A 19 -12.59 7.83 15.57
C HIS A 19 -12.66 6.46 14.88
N VAL A 20 -11.51 6.00 14.32
CA VAL A 20 -11.40 4.71 13.64
C VAL A 20 -11.03 3.63 14.64
N THR A 21 -11.78 2.52 14.62
CA THR A 21 -11.42 1.29 15.31
C THR A 21 -10.72 0.36 14.33
N LEU A 22 -9.49 -0.06 14.65
CA LEU A 22 -8.77 -1.00 13.81
C LEU A 22 -9.44 -2.37 13.84
N PRO A 23 -9.59 -3.04 12.69
CA PRO A 23 -10.11 -4.40 12.63
C PRO A 23 -9.14 -5.38 13.31
N PRO A 24 -9.61 -6.61 13.63
CA PRO A 24 -8.74 -7.65 14.18
C PRO A 24 -7.51 -7.89 13.27
N PRO A 25 -6.32 -8.08 13.86
CA PRO A 25 -5.11 -8.36 13.09
C PRO A 25 -5.21 -9.68 12.33
N SER A 26 -4.46 -9.82 11.24
CA SER A 26 -4.25 -11.10 10.57
C SER A 26 -3.29 -12.00 11.38
N SER A 27 -2.92 -13.15 10.83
CA SER A 27 -2.03 -14.12 11.49
C SER A 27 -1.03 -14.73 10.51
N GLU A 28 0.08 -15.25 11.02
CA GLU A 28 1.06 -15.97 10.20
C GLU A 28 0.42 -17.15 9.45
N ALA A 29 -0.48 -17.88 10.11
CA ALA A 29 -1.21 -18.98 9.47
C ALA A 29 -2.11 -18.50 8.31
N ALA A 30 -2.69 -17.31 8.41
CA ALA A 30 -3.46 -16.72 7.31
C ALA A 30 -2.55 -16.37 6.11
N PHE A 31 -1.35 -15.88 6.35
CA PHE A 31 -0.38 -15.59 5.29
C PHE A 31 0.07 -16.84 4.54
N GLU A 32 0.30 -17.95 5.27
CA GLU A 32 0.65 -19.22 4.66
C GLU A 32 -0.50 -19.79 3.80
N ARG A 33 -1.74 -19.71 4.30
CA ARG A 33 -2.93 -20.11 3.52
C ARG A 33 -3.12 -19.24 2.29
N PHE A 34 -2.96 -17.93 2.41
CA PHE A 34 -3.03 -17.00 1.28
C PHE A 34 -1.99 -17.34 0.22
N ALA A 35 -0.73 -17.50 0.60
CA ALA A 35 0.34 -17.86 -0.33
C ALA A 35 0.11 -19.22 -1.01
N ALA A 36 -0.44 -20.20 -0.29
CA ALA A 36 -0.80 -21.50 -0.85
C ALA A 36 -1.92 -21.42 -1.90
N ARG A 37 -2.91 -20.53 -1.70
CA ARG A 37 -4.04 -20.36 -2.63
C ARG A 37 -3.67 -19.49 -3.84
N THR A 38 -2.90 -18.44 -3.64
CA THR A 38 -2.63 -17.42 -4.68
C THR A 38 -1.29 -17.60 -5.38
N SER A 39 -0.38 -18.39 -4.82
CA SER A 39 1.03 -18.48 -5.23
C SER A 39 1.80 -17.15 -5.11
N VAL A 40 1.24 -16.16 -4.40
CA VAL A 40 1.88 -14.85 -4.16
C VAL A 40 2.31 -14.77 -2.69
N PRO A 41 3.62 -14.63 -2.42
CA PRO A 41 4.10 -14.54 -1.03
C PRO A 41 3.74 -13.17 -0.44
N VAL A 42 3.38 -13.16 0.85
CA VAL A 42 3.22 -11.90 1.60
C VAL A 42 4.60 -11.45 2.10
N PRO A 43 5.13 -10.31 1.65
CA PRO A 43 6.47 -9.88 2.04
C PRO A 43 6.54 -9.44 3.52
N PRO A 44 7.70 -9.58 4.18
CA PRO A 44 7.84 -9.28 5.60
C PRO A 44 7.35 -7.89 6.04
N PRO A 45 7.59 -6.79 5.30
CA PRO A 45 7.05 -5.49 5.70
C PRO A 45 5.52 -5.42 5.68
N LEU A 46 4.87 -6.11 4.73
CA LEU A 46 3.41 -6.19 4.69
C LEU A 46 2.86 -7.10 5.82
N ARG A 47 3.54 -8.22 6.13
CA ARG A 47 3.18 -9.05 7.30
C ARG A 47 3.19 -8.22 8.58
N SER A 48 4.26 -7.44 8.81
CA SER A 48 4.37 -6.56 9.98
C SER A 48 3.22 -5.56 10.09
N TRP A 49 2.72 -5.04 8.97
CA TRP A 49 1.54 -4.19 8.92
C TRP A 49 0.27 -4.98 9.24
N LEU A 50 0.00 -6.06 8.51
CA LEU A 50 -1.23 -6.86 8.62
C LEU A 50 -1.40 -7.54 9.98
N LEU A 51 -0.33 -7.83 10.69
CA LEU A 51 -0.36 -8.30 12.08
C LEU A 51 -0.86 -7.25 13.08
N LYS A 52 -1.10 -6.01 12.65
CA LYS A 52 -1.61 -4.90 13.48
C LYS A 52 -2.80 -4.20 12.85
N VAL A 53 -2.81 -4.07 11.52
CA VAL A 53 -3.87 -3.38 10.74
C VAL A 53 -4.25 -4.25 9.56
N ASN A 54 -5.39 -4.91 9.62
CA ASN A 54 -5.83 -5.86 8.60
C ASN A 54 -7.14 -5.41 7.95
N GLY A 55 -7.06 -4.52 6.96
CA GLY A 55 -8.22 -4.06 6.21
C GLY A 55 -8.96 -2.87 6.86
N ALA A 56 -8.27 -1.78 7.18
CA ALA A 56 -8.84 -0.60 7.83
C ALA A 56 -9.26 0.49 6.84
N ALA A 57 -10.30 1.25 7.17
CA ALA A 57 -10.66 2.48 6.48
C ALA A 57 -9.60 3.58 6.74
N ILE A 58 -9.08 4.21 5.69
CA ILE A 58 -8.14 5.34 5.77
C ILE A 58 -8.57 6.43 4.80
N GLY A 59 -9.00 7.57 5.33
CA GLY A 59 -9.52 8.65 4.50
C GLY A 59 -10.79 8.24 3.73
N ALA A 60 -10.80 8.47 2.43
CA ALA A 60 -11.88 8.05 1.55
C ALA A 60 -11.76 6.57 1.10
N GLY A 61 -10.60 5.96 1.31
CA GLY A 61 -10.28 4.60 0.87
C GLY A 61 -10.12 3.61 2.02
N TYR A 62 -9.51 2.46 1.68
CA TYR A 62 -9.26 1.36 2.60
C TYR A 62 -7.85 0.82 2.39
N THR A 63 -7.26 0.28 3.45
CA THR A 63 -6.15 -0.68 3.32
C THR A 63 -6.73 -2.07 3.10
N TYR A 64 -6.01 -2.91 2.36
CA TYR A 64 -6.44 -4.30 2.15
C TYR A 64 -5.87 -5.23 3.20
N GLY A 65 -6.55 -6.36 3.38
CA GLY A 65 -6.22 -7.38 4.36
C GLY A 65 -6.26 -8.80 3.80
N ILE A 66 -5.99 -9.75 4.66
CA ILE A 66 -6.03 -11.20 4.37
C ILE A 66 -6.94 -11.86 5.40
N GLU A 67 -7.92 -12.62 4.91
CA GLU A 67 -8.98 -13.25 5.73
C GLU A 67 -9.70 -12.20 6.60
N CYS A 68 -10.18 -11.14 5.96
CA CYS A 68 -10.94 -10.04 6.55
C CYS A 68 -12.28 -9.86 5.84
N ASP A 69 -12.94 -8.72 6.03
CA ASP A 69 -14.18 -8.40 5.32
C ASP A 69 -13.95 -8.43 3.80
N ARG A 70 -14.84 -9.09 3.09
CA ARG A 70 -14.70 -9.44 1.67
C ARG A 70 -14.28 -8.27 0.78
N GLU A 71 -14.86 -7.08 0.99
CA GLU A 71 -14.59 -5.90 0.16
C GLU A 71 -13.16 -5.37 0.32
N ASN A 72 -12.53 -5.70 1.46
CA ASN A 72 -11.17 -5.32 1.80
C ASN A 72 -10.17 -6.48 1.66
N GLU A 73 -10.61 -7.62 1.14
CA GLU A 73 -9.79 -8.82 1.03
C GLU A 73 -9.00 -8.85 -0.29
N ILE A 74 -7.70 -9.09 -0.20
CA ILE A 74 -6.80 -9.16 -1.37
C ILE A 74 -7.25 -10.26 -2.34
N GLU A 75 -7.69 -11.43 -1.87
CA GLU A 75 -8.15 -12.52 -2.74
C GLU A 75 -9.43 -12.16 -3.50
N PHE A 76 -10.31 -11.37 -2.89
CA PHE A 76 -11.48 -10.86 -3.62
C PHE A 76 -11.07 -9.96 -4.78
N LEU A 77 -10.07 -9.09 -4.58
CA LEU A 77 -9.53 -8.26 -5.67
C LEU A 77 -8.88 -9.11 -6.77
N TYR A 78 -8.18 -10.17 -6.42
CA TYR A 78 -7.65 -11.11 -7.42
C TYR A 78 -8.73 -11.82 -8.22
N SER A 79 -9.92 -12.03 -7.63
CA SER A 79 -11.08 -12.55 -8.40
C SER A 79 -11.61 -11.55 -9.42
N LEU A 80 -11.44 -10.24 -9.20
CA LEU A 80 -11.82 -9.16 -10.10
C LEU A 80 -10.69 -8.77 -11.07
N ARG A 81 -9.43 -9.00 -10.68
CA ARG A 81 -8.21 -8.61 -11.39
C ARG A 81 -7.18 -9.74 -11.32
N PRO A 82 -7.42 -10.89 -11.97
CA PRO A 82 -6.52 -12.05 -11.89
C PRO A 82 -5.11 -11.75 -12.41
N GLU A 83 -4.96 -10.80 -13.31
CA GLU A 83 -3.69 -10.35 -13.85
C GLU A 83 -2.73 -9.80 -12.78
N TRP A 84 -3.23 -9.28 -11.66
CA TRP A 84 -2.37 -8.83 -10.57
C TRP A 84 -1.73 -9.99 -9.84
N ALA A 85 -2.46 -11.10 -9.63
CA ALA A 85 -1.88 -12.32 -9.07
C ALA A 85 -0.85 -12.94 -10.02
N GLU A 86 -1.11 -12.96 -11.33
CA GLU A 86 -0.17 -13.45 -12.35
C GLU A 86 1.15 -12.67 -12.37
N LYS A 87 1.06 -11.35 -12.21
CA LYS A 87 2.22 -10.46 -12.07
C LYS A 87 2.88 -10.55 -10.69
N ALA A 88 2.24 -11.22 -9.73
CA ALA A 88 2.60 -11.20 -8.32
C ALA A 88 2.63 -9.77 -7.73
N TRP A 89 1.64 -8.98 -8.09
CA TRP A 89 1.38 -7.66 -7.51
C TRP A 89 0.37 -7.79 -6.38
N LEU A 90 0.70 -7.27 -5.21
CA LEU A 90 -0.19 -7.25 -4.05
C LEU A 90 -0.84 -5.88 -3.91
N PRO A 91 -2.17 -5.77 -4.02
CA PRO A 91 -2.87 -4.55 -3.64
C PRO A 91 -2.81 -4.37 -2.12
N ILE A 92 -2.46 -3.16 -1.65
CA ILE A 92 -2.31 -2.84 -0.23
C ILE A 92 -3.27 -1.77 0.27
N ALA A 93 -3.78 -0.92 -0.64
CA ALA A 93 -4.77 0.11 -0.33
C ALA A 93 -5.52 0.57 -1.60
N ASN A 94 -6.58 1.36 -1.43
CA ASN A 94 -7.25 2.09 -2.50
C ASN A 94 -7.49 3.56 -2.11
N ASP A 95 -7.87 4.37 -3.10
CA ASP A 95 -8.13 5.81 -2.94
C ASP A 95 -9.62 6.15 -2.69
N GLY A 96 -10.50 5.14 -2.62
CA GLY A 96 -11.94 5.32 -2.52
C GLY A 96 -12.64 5.68 -3.85
N CYS A 97 -11.88 5.87 -4.93
CA CYS A 97 -12.39 6.20 -6.27
C CYS A 97 -12.26 5.04 -7.27
N GLY A 98 -11.88 3.86 -6.80
CA GLY A 98 -11.71 2.65 -7.61
C GLY A 98 -10.30 2.43 -8.13
N ASN A 99 -9.33 3.27 -7.74
CA ASN A 99 -7.92 3.07 -8.04
C ASN A 99 -7.19 2.43 -6.85
N HIS A 100 -6.00 1.87 -7.10
CA HIS A 100 -5.34 1.03 -6.12
C HIS A 100 -3.86 1.35 -5.97
N TYR A 101 -3.35 1.12 -4.78
CA TYR A 101 -1.92 1.12 -4.45
C TYR A 101 -1.45 -0.32 -4.34
N LEU A 102 -0.44 -0.68 -5.11
CA LEU A 102 0.10 -2.05 -5.20
C LEU A 102 1.60 -2.08 -4.92
N ILE A 103 2.07 -3.26 -4.57
CA ILE A 103 3.50 -3.58 -4.46
C ILE A 103 3.86 -4.75 -5.37
N PRO A 104 5.04 -4.75 -6.01
CA PRO A 104 5.57 -5.91 -6.70
C PRO A 104 6.23 -6.86 -5.70
N THR A 105 6.01 -8.16 -5.82
CA THR A 105 6.72 -9.14 -4.99
C THR A 105 7.92 -9.79 -5.69
N LYS A 106 8.10 -9.53 -7.00
CA LYS A 106 9.20 -10.05 -7.83
C LYS A 106 10.36 -9.08 -8.04
N HIS A 107 10.37 -7.94 -7.36
CA HIS A 107 11.43 -6.91 -7.44
C HIS A 107 11.71 -6.38 -8.86
N GLU A 108 10.73 -6.39 -9.75
CA GLU A 108 10.87 -5.98 -11.16
C GLU A 108 11.22 -4.50 -11.36
N TYR A 109 10.98 -3.66 -10.35
CA TYR A 109 11.27 -2.22 -10.38
C TYR A 109 12.48 -1.82 -9.54
N GLY A 110 13.19 -2.79 -8.97
CA GLY A 110 14.34 -2.56 -8.10
C GLY A 110 14.24 -3.32 -6.77
N PRO A 111 15.21 -3.17 -5.89
CA PRO A 111 15.23 -3.87 -4.60
C PRO A 111 14.15 -3.33 -3.66
N GLY A 112 13.60 -4.20 -2.82
CA GLY A 112 12.56 -3.83 -1.86
C GLY A 112 11.14 -3.98 -2.41
N TYR A 113 10.21 -3.27 -1.79
CA TYR A 113 8.78 -3.33 -2.13
C TYR A 113 8.24 -1.91 -2.30
N PRO A 114 8.57 -1.25 -3.43
CA PRO A 114 8.05 0.08 -3.73
C PRO A 114 6.53 0.02 -3.88
N VAL A 115 5.86 1.11 -3.52
CA VAL A 115 4.41 1.22 -3.69
C VAL A 115 4.13 2.08 -4.90
N PHE A 116 3.30 1.58 -5.80
CA PHE A 116 2.87 2.30 -6.99
C PHE A 116 1.34 2.40 -7.08
N PHE A 117 0.89 3.46 -7.72
CA PHE A 117 -0.52 3.71 -7.99
C PHE A 117 -0.91 3.12 -9.34
N VAL A 118 -2.08 2.48 -9.39
CA VAL A 118 -2.71 1.98 -10.62
C VAL A 118 -4.06 2.68 -10.80
N ASP A 119 -4.18 3.39 -11.91
CA ASP A 119 -5.44 3.98 -12.36
C ASP A 119 -6.20 2.93 -13.18
N THR A 120 -7.18 2.31 -12.55
CA THR A 120 -7.92 1.19 -13.15
C THR A 120 -8.81 1.62 -14.32
N SER A 121 -9.14 2.90 -14.41
CA SER A 121 -9.94 3.45 -15.52
C SER A 121 -9.12 3.70 -16.78
N VAL A 122 -7.81 3.89 -16.63
CA VAL A 122 -6.89 4.21 -17.72
C VAL A 122 -6.07 2.99 -18.14
N ALA A 123 -5.35 2.38 -17.20
CA ALA A 123 -4.46 1.26 -17.44
C ALA A 123 -4.39 0.32 -16.22
N PRO A 124 -5.37 -0.60 -16.08
CA PRO A 124 -5.49 -1.43 -14.85
C PRO A 124 -4.31 -2.37 -14.60
N ASN A 125 -3.47 -2.58 -15.60
CA ASN A 125 -2.34 -3.52 -15.57
C ASN A 125 -0.98 -2.85 -15.67
N GLU A 126 -0.92 -1.53 -15.48
CA GLU A 126 0.31 -0.75 -15.54
C GLU A 126 0.43 0.21 -14.36
N PRO A 127 1.62 0.37 -13.76
CA PRO A 127 1.84 1.42 -12.78
C PRO A 127 1.66 2.79 -13.44
N ARG A 128 0.84 3.64 -12.87
CA ARG A 128 0.72 5.02 -13.32
C ARG A 128 1.87 5.88 -12.80
N TYR A 129 2.18 5.75 -11.51
CA TYR A 129 3.33 6.42 -10.88
C TYR A 129 3.74 5.75 -9.57
N LEU A 130 4.98 6.00 -9.16
CA LEU A 130 5.54 5.59 -7.88
C LEU A 130 4.97 6.47 -6.75
N CYS A 131 4.63 5.87 -5.61
CA CYS A 131 4.12 6.57 -4.44
C CYS A 131 5.13 6.62 -3.28
N ALA A 132 5.82 5.51 -3.03
CA ALA A 132 6.83 5.42 -1.97
C ALA A 132 7.84 4.32 -2.25
N SER A 133 9.04 4.44 -1.69
CA SER A 133 10.10 3.42 -1.80
C SER A 133 9.84 2.18 -0.95
N SER A 134 8.94 2.26 0.02
CA SER A 134 8.62 1.16 0.92
C SER A 134 7.19 1.22 1.45
N ILE A 135 6.70 0.06 1.91
CA ILE A 135 5.36 -0.09 2.47
C ILE A 135 5.17 0.76 3.74
N SER A 136 6.16 0.76 4.63
CA SER A 136 6.08 1.51 5.88
C SER A 136 6.03 3.02 5.64
N LEU A 137 6.84 3.49 4.71
CA LEU A 137 6.86 4.90 4.34
C LEU A 137 5.57 5.31 3.59
N PHE A 138 5.05 4.43 2.74
CA PHE A 138 3.75 4.66 2.10
C PHE A 138 2.64 4.89 3.13
N PHE A 139 2.49 4.00 4.12
CA PHE A 139 1.44 4.16 5.13
C PHE A 139 1.67 5.37 6.03
N LEU A 140 2.93 5.70 6.34
CA LEU A 140 3.26 6.92 7.08
C LEU A 140 2.81 8.17 6.30
N LEU A 141 3.19 8.29 5.03
CA LEU A 141 2.87 9.44 4.19
C LEU A 141 1.37 9.53 3.86
N LEU A 142 0.71 8.38 3.63
CA LEU A 142 -0.73 8.32 3.41
C LEU A 142 -1.51 8.83 4.64
N LEU A 143 -1.11 8.44 5.85
CA LEU A 143 -1.75 8.89 7.07
C LEU A 143 -1.45 10.37 7.37
N GLU A 144 -0.23 10.84 7.11
CA GLU A 144 0.12 12.27 7.20
C GLU A 144 -0.72 13.08 6.20
N TRP A 145 -0.86 12.62 4.95
CA TRP A 145 -1.72 13.27 3.96
C TRP A 145 -3.17 13.37 4.41
N VAL A 146 -3.73 12.32 4.98
CA VAL A 146 -5.13 12.31 5.49
C VAL A 146 -5.32 13.19 6.73
N LEU A 147 -4.29 13.35 7.56
CA LEU A 147 -4.35 14.13 8.80
C LEU A 147 -3.97 15.60 8.60
N ASP A 148 -2.92 15.85 7.83
CA ASP A 148 -2.24 17.13 7.77
C ASP A 148 -2.33 17.80 6.38
N ASP A 149 -3.10 17.19 5.42
CA ASP A 149 -3.36 17.73 4.07
C ASP A 149 -2.08 18.14 3.33
N THR A 150 -1.12 17.22 3.25
CA THR A 150 0.15 17.44 2.56
C THR A 150 -0.01 17.28 1.04
N ASP A 151 0.93 17.82 0.25
CA ASP A 151 0.92 17.69 -1.23
C ASP A 151 1.56 16.38 -1.72
N TRP A 152 1.77 15.39 -0.85
CA TRP A 152 2.24 14.06 -1.22
C TRP A 152 1.21 13.33 -2.09
N PRO A 153 1.63 12.59 -3.12
CA PRO A 153 3.00 12.35 -3.59
C PRO A 153 3.47 13.32 -4.70
N PHE A 154 2.72 14.37 -5.02
CA PHE A 154 2.93 15.21 -6.19
C PHE A 154 3.96 16.32 -5.98
N ASP A 155 4.16 16.80 -4.76
CA ASP A 155 5.26 17.72 -4.44
C ASP A 155 6.60 16.96 -4.43
N LYS A 156 7.39 17.22 -5.47
CA LYS A 156 8.70 16.58 -5.67
C LYS A 156 9.67 16.86 -4.51
N GLU A 157 9.75 18.10 -4.05
CA GLU A 157 10.69 18.48 -3.01
C GLU A 157 10.30 17.85 -1.66
N PHE A 158 9.02 17.91 -1.33
CA PHE A 158 8.48 17.26 -0.15
C PHE A 158 8.74 15.75 -0.19
N THR A 159 8.39 15.09 -1.29
CA THR A 159 8.52 13.64 -1.44
C THR A 159 9.97 13.19 -1.34
N LEU A 160 10.90 13.83 -2.05
CA LEU A 160 12.33 13.45 -2.03
C LEU A 160 13.01 13.73 -0.68
N ARG A 161 12.56 14.75 0.05
CA ARG A 161 13.04 15.00 1.41
C ARG A 161 12.61 13.92 2.40
N ARG A 162 11.39 13.38 2.23
CA ARG A 162 10.82 12.35 3.11
C ARG A 162 11.23 10.95 2.71
N ASP A 163 11.49 10.71 1.42
CA ASP A 163 11.83 9.44 0.82
C ASP A 163 13.09 9.56 -0.06
N PRO A 164 14.29 9.58 0.52
CA PRO A 164 15.53 9.72 -0.24
C PRO A 164 15.83 8.51 -1.15
N GLU A 165 15.18 7.36 -0.91
CA GLU A 165 15.32 6.17 -1.74
C GLU A 165 14.42 6.18 -2.99
N PHE A 166 13.49 7.15 -3.09
CA PHE A 166 12.46 7.23 -4.14
C PHE A 166 13.04 7.12 -5.56
N LEU A 167 14.13 7.82 -5.84
CA LEU A 167 14.74 7.84 -7.17
C LEU A 167 15.56 6.58 -7.54
N LYS A 168 15.67 5.60 -6.63
CA LYS A 168 16.37 4.33 -6.93
C LYS A 168 15.51 3.38 -7.77
N PHE A 169 14.21 3.60 -7.85
CA PHE A 169 13.29 2.77 -8.61
C PHE A 169 13.17 3.28 -10.04
N THR A 170 13.31 2.35 -10.99
CA THR A 170 13.26 2.64 -12.43
C THR A 170 12.13 1.87 -13.10
N GLY A 171 11.66 2.34 -14.27
CA GLY A 171 10.57 1.68 -15.00
C GLY A 171 9.17 2.03 -14.50
N ILE A 172 9.05 2.91 -13.50
CA ILE A 172 7.80 3.54 -13.05
C ILE A 172 7.97 5.05 -13.18
N ARG A 173 6.94 5.75 -13.68
CA ARG A 173 6.93 7.22 -13.73
C ARG A 173 6.91 7.82 -12.34
N TYR A 174 7.37 9.03 -12.19
CA TYR A 174 7.20 9.80 -10.96
C TYR A 174 5.92 10.63 -11.01
N PRO A 175 5.29 10.94 -9.86
CA PRO A 175 4.02 11.69 -9.83
C PRO A 175 4.08 13.06 -10.50
N TRP A 176 5.23 13.73 -10.42
CA TRP A 176 5.48 15.05 -11.03
C TRP A 176 5.86 15.01 -12.53
N ASP A 177 5.98 13.82 -13.13
CA ASP A 177 6.25 13.62 -14.55
C ASP A 177 4.97 13.23 -15.32
N LEU A 178 3.81 13.37 -14.70
CA LEU A 178 2.51 13.14 -15.33
C LEU A 178 2.08 14.40 -16.08
N ASP A 179 1.87 14.27 -17.39
CA ASP A 179 1.27 15.31 -18.26
C ASP A 179 -0.24 15.40 -18.02
#